data_ca568ce6b29f9f767727a1865842ae3d
#
_entry.id   ca568ce6b29f9f767727a1865842ae3d
#
_cell.length_a   1.000
_cell.length_b   1.000
_cell.length_c   1.000
_cell.angle_alpha   90.00
_cell.angle_beta   90.00
_cell.angle_gamma   90.00
#
_symmetry.space_group_name_H-M   'P 1'
#
loop_
_entity.id
_entity.type
_entity.pdbx_description
1 polymer ?
#
loop_
_entity_poly.entity_id
_entity_poly.type
_entity_poly.pdbx_seq_one_letter_code
_entity_poly.pdbx_strand_id
1 'polypeptide(L)'
;MKNRNHHSSTALFFAFLFILGICTACLEQGPGWTESGTGSIRTVINPDGPGLGYDTTSGVQILTVKRLAFKDLNRNGELDPYEDWRLPVEERASDLASKMTKEQIAGLMLYSSHQAIPGGGRGFFSNTYGGKSYAESGAKPYDLSDAQVDFLTNDNLRHVLVTRVESPETAARWNNNAQALVEGIGLGIPVNNSSDPRHGIRADTEYNAGAGGEISMWPGSLGLAATFDPEVVKQFGEIAADEYRALGITTALSPQIDIATDPRWSRVSGTFGEDPQLSADMARAYIDGFQTSSGESEISGGWGYNSVNAMAKHWPGGGSGEGGRDGHFGYGKFAVYPGDRFEDHLIPFLKGAFDLSEGTGMASAVMPYYTISYNQDEEYGENVGNAYSKYIISDLLREKYSYEDVVCTDWGITDDESPDIGNFRGGRCWGVEEGYTVAERHYKIIMAGVDQFGGNNVAGPIIEAYNLGVEGHGETFIRERFEQSAVRLLKNIFRVGLFENPYLVAEETALTVGKAEYMKAGYEAQLKSIVMLKNKANVLPVEKDITVYIPKRYTPAGRDWFGNALPERHEYPVNLETVKKYFQ
;
A
#
# COMPACT_ATOMS: atom_id res chain seq x y z
N MET A 1 -20.12 60.51 -95.82
CA MET A 1 -20.46 59.37 -96.70
C MET A 1 -21.02 58.23 -95.89
N LYS A 2 -22.25 57.91 -96.13
CA LYS A 2 -22.98 56.60 -96.00
C LYS A 2 -22.85 55.89 -94.68
N ASN A 3 -23.87 55.85 -93.83
CA ASN A 3 -25.00 54.88 -93.82
C ASN A 3 -24.54 53.54 -93.16
N ARG A 4 -25.19 52.89 -92.20
CA ARG A 4 -26.62 52.67 -92.01
C ARG A 4 -26.88 52.11 -90.61
N ASN A 5 -28.01 52.48 -90.11
CA ASN A 5 -28.77 51.85 -89.01
C ASN A 5 -28.80 50.33 -88.98
N HIS A 6 -28.93 49.73 -87.80
CA HIS A 6 -30.12 48.91 -87.47
C HIS A 6 -30.29 48.71 -86.01
N HIS A 7 -31.52 48.84 -85.64
CA HIS A 7 -32.12 48.55 -84.33
C HIS A 7 -32.01 47.05 -83.94
N SER A 8 -31.91 46.73 -82.67
CA SER A 8 -32.99 46.00 -82.00
C SER A 8 -32.66 45.60 -80.55
N SER A 9 -33.62 45.90 -79.73
CA SER A 9 -34.23 45.17 -78.65
C SER A 9 -33.40 44.80 -77.42
N THR A 10 -33.74 45.46 -76.41
CA THR A 10 -33.75 45.17 -74.98
C THR A 10 -34.02 43.76 -74.64
N ALA A 11 -33.15 43.14 -73.81
CA ALA A 11 -33.51 42.09 -72.89
C ALA A 11 -32.75 42.30 -71.60
N LEU A 12 -33.42 42.73 -70.55
CA LEU A 12 -32.98 42.74 -69.17
C LEU A 12 -32.85 41.27 -68.71
N PHE A 13 -31.61 40.84 -68.44
CA PHE A 13 -31.38 39.62 -67.69
C PHE A 13 -31.04 40.00 -66.22
N PHE A 14 -32.01 39.81 -65.34
CA PHE A 14 -31.81 39.80 -63.89
C PHE A 14 -31.03 38.55 -63.56
N ALA A 15 -29.72 38.64 -63.25
CA ALA A 15 -28.93 37.57 -62.65
C ALA A 15 -29.23 37.55 -61.16
N PHE A 16 -30.07 36.61 -60.71
CA PHE A 16 -30.24 36.23 -59.33
C PHE A 16 -28.99 35.46 -58.88
N LEU A 17 -28.08 36.14 -58.17
CA LEU A 17 -27.01 35.46 -57.42
C LEU A 17 -27.64 34.70 -56.25
N PHE A 18 -27.81 33.40 -56.39
CA PHE A 18 -28.03 32.48 -55.30
C PHE A 18 -26.73 32.34 -54.52
N ILE A 19 -26.58 33.09 -53.42
CA ILE A 19 -25.55 32.78 -52.40
C ILE A 19 -26.03 31.54 -51.70
N LEU A 20 -25.51 30.34 -52.11
CA LEU A 20 -25.56 29.12 -51.31
C LEU A 20 -24.69 29.39 -50.07
N GLY A 21 -25.33 29.81 -48.99
CA GLY A 21 -24.74 29.74 -47.68
C GLY A 21 -24.53 28.24 -47.39
N ILE A 22 -23.28 27.78 -47.55
CA ILE A 22 -22.87 26.51 -46.96
C ILE A 22 -22.90 26.73 -45.46
N CYS A 23 -24.04 26.44 -44.83
CA CYS A 23 -24.05 26.07 -43.41
C CYS A 23 -23.23 24.80 -43.30
N THR A 24 -21.93 24.97 -42.99
CA THR A 24 -21.19 23.90 -42.32
C THR A 24 -21.90 23.68 -40.99
N ALA A 25 -22.92 22.79 -41.00
CA ALA A 25 -23.35 22.15 -39.82
C ALA A 25 -22.06 21.51 -39.22
N CYS A 26 -21.57 22.04 -38.11
CA CYS A 26 -20.70 21.26 -37.26
C CYS A 26 -21.45 19.97 -36.98
N LEU A 27 -21.15 18.92 -37.72
CA LEU A 27 -21.46 17.56 -37.29
C LEU A 27 -20.79 17.47 -35.93
N GLU A 28 -21.57 17.48 -34.87
CA GLU A 28 -21.11 17.08 -33.56
C GLU A 28 -20.55 15.68 -33.76
N GLN A 29 -19.23 15.60 -33.87
CA GLN A 29 -18.55 14.33 -33.87
C GLN A 29 -18.86 13.73 -32.49
N GLY A 30 -19.48 12.56 -32.46
CA GLY A 30 -19.79 11.84 -31.23
C GLY A 30 -18.53 11.66 -30.33
N PRO A 31 -18.71 11.13 -29.14
CA PRO A 31 -17.59 10.91 -28.23
C PRO A 31 -16.45 10.17 -28.94
N GLY A 32 -15.21 10.51 -28.63
CA GLY A 32 -14.03 9.84 -29.19
C GLY A 32 -13.72 8.53 -28.50
N TRP A 33 -14.32 8.28 -27.36
CA TRP A 33 -14.15 7.10 -26.52
C TRP A 33 -15.17 6.00 -26.81
N THR A 34 -14.88 4.78 -26.37
CA THR A 34 -15.76 3.62 -26.45
C THR A 34 -15.97 3.02 -25.06
N GLU A 35 -17.08 2.33 -24.86
CA GLU A 35 -17.42 1.66 -23.62
C GLU A 35 -17.64 0.17 -23.83
N SER A 36 -17.18 -0.65 -22.90
CA SER A 36 -17.37 -2.09 -22.84
C SER A 36 -17.55 -2.55 -21.39
N GLY A 37 -17.88 -3.80 -21.17
CA GLY A 37 -17.94 -4.40 -19.84
C GLY A 37 -19.07 -5.40 -19.67
N THR A 38 -19.05 -6.14 -18.57
CA THR A 38 -20.04 -7.15 -18.20
C THR A 38 -20.59 -6.86 -16.80
N GLY A 39 -21.87 -7.15 -16.58
CA GLY A 39 -22.52 -6.86 -15.29
C GLY A 39 -22.64 -5.35 -15.05
N SER A 40 -22.34 -4.88 -13.83
CA SER A 40 -22.38 -3.46 -13.46
C SER A 40 -21.10 -2.71 -13.77
N ILE A 41 -19.96 -3.40 -13.84
CA ILE A 41 -18.66 -2.78 -14.11
C ILE A 41 -18.51 -2.46 -15.59
N ARG A 42 -18.10 -1.25 -15.90
CA ARG A 42 -17.84 -0.73 -17.24
C ARG A 42 -16.39 -0.26 -17.35
N THR A 43 -15.84 -0.44 -18.54
CA THR A 43 -14.54 0.12 -18.93
C THR A 43 -14.73 1.06 -20.11
N VAL A 44 -14.27 2.27 -19.96
CA VAL A 44 -14.25 3.30 -21.01
C VAL A 44 -12.82 3.43 -21.51
N ILE A 45 -12.65 3.35 -22.84
CA ILE A 45 -11.34 3.47 -23.50
C ILE A 45 -11.27 4.82 -24.17
N ASN A 46 -10.38 5.68 -23.68
CA ASN A 46 -9.98 6.92 -24.34
C ASN A 46 -8.97 6.64 -25.46
N PRO A 47 -9.06 7.30 -26.62
CA PRO A 47 -8.11 7.09 -27.72
C PRO A 47 -6.68 7.55 -27.39
N ASP A 48 -6.56 8.60 -26.57
CA ASP A 48 -5.29 9.22 -26.19
C ASP A 48 -5.28 9.49 -24.66
N GLY A 49 -5.61 8.48 -23.84
CA GLY A 49 -5.69 8.64 -22.39
C GLY A 49 -5.94 7.31 -21.68
N PRO A 50 -6.11 7.35 -20.35
CA PRO A 50 -6.30 6.15 -19.56
C PRO A 50 -7.61 5.43 -19.86
N GLY A 51 -7.61 4.13 -19.61
CA GLY A 51 -8.83 3.35 -19.45
C GLY A 51 -9.51 3.73 -18.12
N LEU A 52 -10.83 4.04 -18.17
CA LEU A 52 -11.57 4.40 -16.97
C LEU A 52 -12.50 3.24 -16.59
N GLY A 53 -12.39 2.79 -15.34
CA GLY A 53 -13.30 1.79 -14.77
C GLY A 53 -14.32 2.44 -13.84
N TYR A 54 -15.59 2.04 -13.93
CA TYR A 54 -16.63 2.48 -13.00
C TYR A 54 -17.73 1.44 -12.84
N ASP A 55 -18.48 1.50 -11.74
CA ASP A 55 -19.67 0.68 -11.52
C ASP A 55 -20.95 1.49 -11.81
N THR A 56 -21.81 0.99 -12.68
CA THR A 56 -23.06 1.68 -13.07
C THR A 56 -24.04 1.87 -11.92
N THR A 57 -23.88 1.14 -10.82
CA THR A 57 -24.72 1.26 -9.62
C THR A 57 -24.22 2.32 -8.63
N SER A 58 -22.98 2.82 -8.80
CA SER A 58 -22.37 3.86 -7.96
C SER A 58 -23.02 5.24 -8.15
N GLY A 59 -23.69 5.44 -9.28
CA GLY A 59 -24.25 6.74 -9.68
C GLY A 59 -23.26 7.66 -10.39
N VAL A 60 -22.00 7.26 -10.53
CA VAL A 60 -20.99 7.98 -11.32
C VAL A 60 -21.42 8.03 -12.79
N GLN A 61 -21.23 9.20 -13.42
CA GLN A 61 -21.49 9.42 -14.84
C GLN A 61 -20.17 9.64 -15.59
N ILE A 62 -20.19 9.39 -16.90
CA ILE A 62 -19.06 9.71 -17.77
C ILE A 62 -19.31 11.05 -18.45
N LEU A 63 -18.49 12.04 -18.11
CA LEU A 63 -18.47 13.33 -18.77
C LEU A 63 -17.68 13.23 -20.08
N THR A 64 -18.13 13.95 -21.11
CA THR A 64 -17.39 14.09 -22.37
C THR A 64 -16.91 15.51 -22.53
N VAL A 65 -15.58 15.71 -22.42
CA VAL A 65 -14.95 17.01 -22.63
C VAL A 65 -13.93 16.90 -23.76
N LYS A 66 -14.09 17.69 -24.81
CA LYS A 66 -13.25 17.64 -26.02
C LYS A 66 -13.08 16.22 -26.58
N ARG A 67 -14.19 15.45 -26.59
CA ARG A 67 -14.29 14.07 -27.05
C ARG A 67 -13.63 13.01 -26.13
N LEU A 68 -12.99 13.41 -25.03
CA LEU A 68 -12.41 12.51 -24.04
C LEU A 68 -13.40 12.25 -22.91
N ALA A 69 -13.30 11.07 -22.31
CA ALA A 69 -14.11 10.64 -21.17
C ALA A 69 -13.44 10.98 -19.84
N PHE A 70 -14.25 11.38 -18.87
CA PHE A 70 -13.86 11.63 -17.49
C PHE A 70 -14.94 11.09 -16.56
N LYS A 71 -14.57 10.67 -15.35
CA LYS A 71 -15.52 10.22 -14.33
C LYS A 71 -16.01 11.43 -13.53
N ASP A 72 -17.32 11.61 -13.45
CA ASP A 72 -17.98 12.57 -12.54
C ASP A 72 -18.15 11.88 -11.17
N LEU A 73 -17.09 11.90 -10.36
CA LEU A 73 -17.00 11.12 -9.11
C LEU A 73 -17.87 11.72 -8.00
N ASN A 74 -18.02 13.05 -7.97
CA ASN A 74 -18.87 13.73 -7.01
C ASN A 74 -20.30 13.96 -7.51
N ARG A 75 -20.59 13.59 -8.75
CA ARG A 75 -21.93 13.62 -9.39
C ARG A 75 -22.52 15.04 -9.46
N ASN A 76 -21.66 16.05 -9.66
CA ASN A 76 -22.08 17.45 -9.80
C ASN A 76 -22.39 17.87 -11.27
N GLY A 77 -22.02 17.02 -12.25
CA GLY A 77 -22.19 17.27 -13.67
C GLY A 77 -21.14 18.20 -14.30
N GLU A 78 -20.08 18.54 -13.56
CA GLU A 78 -18.97 19.38 -14.00
C GLU A 78 -17.65 18.57 -13.88
N LEU A 79 -16.66 18.90 -14.69
CA LEU A 79 -15.32 18.30 -14.58
C LEU A 79 -14.49 19.08 -13.57
N ASP A 80 -14.35 18.53 -12.38
CA ASP A 80 -13.48 19.09 -11.35
C ASP A 80 -11.99 18.79 -11.63
N PRO A 81 -11.05 19.61 -11.13
CA PRO A 81 -9.62 19.35 -11.33
C PRO A 81 -9.16 17.97 -10.86
N TYR A 82 -9.68 17.44 -9.75
CA TYR A 82 -9.27 16.11 -9.26
C TYR A 82 -9.75 14.96 -10.16
N GLU A 83 -10.78 15.17 -10.97
CA GLU A 83 -11.33 14.21 -11.93
C GLU A 83 -10.63 14.27 -13.29
N ASP A 84 -9.93 15.37 -13.55
CA ASP A 84 -9.19 15.58 -14.81
C ASP A 84 -7.85 14.85 -14.77
N TRP A 85 -7.81 13.64 -15.31
CA TRP A 85 -6.63 12.79 -15.38
C TRP A 85 -5.45 13.39 -16.18
N ARG A 86 -5.65 14.49 -16.89
CA ARG A 86 -4.60 15.21 -17.63
C ARG A 86 -3.77 16.14 -16.74
N LEU A 87 -4.27 16.49 -15.55
CA LEU A 87 -3.60 17.37 -14.61
C LEU A 87 -2.55 16.62 -13.77
N PRO A 88 -1.52 17.32 -13.29
CA PRO A 88 -0.54 16.72 -12.38
C PRO A 88 -1.17 16.17 -11.11
N VAL A 89 -0.58 15.10 -10.59
CA VAL A 89 -1.06 14.40 -9.36
C VAL A 89 -1.17 15.36 -8.17
N GLU A 90 -0.21 16.27 -8.02
CA GLU A 90 -0.17 17.27 -6.94
C GLU A 90 -1.35 18.25 -7.01
N GLU A 91 -1.71 18.68 -8.22
CA GLU A 91 -2.85 19.58 -8.44
C GLU A 91 -4.16 18.86 -8.13
N ARG A 92 -4.33 17.64 -8.62
CA ARG A 92 -5.50 16.79 -8.37
C ARG A 92 -5.67 16.52 -6.87
N ALA A 93 -4.60 16.12 -6.19
CA ALA A 93 -4.62 15.82 -4.75
C ALA A 93 -4.96 17.06 -3.91
N SER A 94 -4.42 18.21 -4.26
CA SER A 94 -4.68 19.48 -3.57
C SER A 94 -6.13 19.95 -3.76
N ASP A 95 -6.67 19.85 -4.99
CA ASP A 95 -8.06 20.19 -5.26
C ASP A 95 -9.01 19.29 -4.46
N LEU A 96 -8.78 17.96 -4.51
CA LEU A 96 -9.61 17.01 -3.77
C LEU A 96 -9.55 17.24 -2.25
N ALA A 97 -8.36 17.42 -1.68
CA ALA A 97 -8.19 17.68 -0.24
C ALA A 97 -8.97 18.91 0.22
N SER A 98 -8.97 19.99 -0.58
CA SER A 98 -9.70 21.23 -0.28
C SER A 98 -11.22 21.04 -0.24
N LYS A 99 -11.77 20.06 -0.98
CA LYS A 99 -13.19 19.73 -1.05
C LYS A 99 -13.66 18.78 0.07
N MET A 100 -12.72 18.06 0.71
CA MET A 100 -13.04 17.08 1.75
C MET A 100 -13.52 17.76 3.04
N THR A 101 -14.49 17.16 3.73
CA THR A 101 -14.83 17.53 5.10
C THR A 101 -13.78 17.03 6.08
N LYS A 102 -13.77 17.53 7.32
CA LYS A 102 -12.85 17.03 8.35
C LYS A 102 -13.06 15.56 8.66
N GLU A 103 -14.31 15.08 8.60
CA GLU A 103 -14.67 13.66 8.79
C GLU A 103 -14.10 12.78 7.65
N GLN A 104 -14.15 13.26 6.42
CA GLN A 104 -13.56 12.56 5.28
C GLN A 104 -12.03 12.52 5.37
N ILE A 105 -11.38 13.61 5.79
CA ILE A 105 -9.93 13.62 6.01
C ILE A 105 -9.56 12.69 7.18
N ALA A 106 -10.29 12.76 8.30
CA ALA A 106 -10.06 11.85 9.43
C ALA A 106 -10.17 10.37 9.01
N GLY A 107 -11.17 10.04 8.18
CA GLY A 107 -11.32 8.70 7.62
C GLY A 107 -10.19 8.30 6.67
N LEU A 108 -9.70 9.22 5.84
CA LEU A 108 -8.54 8.99 4.98
C LEU A 108 -7.25 8.75 5.79
N MET A 109 -7.12 9.38 6.97
CA MET A 109 -6.00 9.18 7.90
C MET A 109 -6.06 7.84 8.64
N LEU A 110 -7.16 7.09 8.56
CA LEU A 110 -7.27 5.74 9.12
C LEU A 110 -6.57 4.72 8.23
N TYR A 111 -5.98 3.72 8.87
CA TYR A 111 -5.56 2.47 8.24
C TYR A 111 -6.16 1.31 9.00
N SER A 112 -6.87 0.41 8.32
CA SER A 112 -7.65 -0.62 8.99
C SER A 112 -6.80 -1.57 9.85
N SER A 113 -7.42 -2.17 10.83
CA SER A 113 -6.93 -3.42 11.42
C SER A 113 -6.84 -4.53 10.36
N HIS A 114 -6.14 -5.61 10.67
CA HIS A 114 -5.96 -6.76 9.79
C HIS A 114 -7.30 -7.36 9.33
N GLN A 115 -7.50 -7.50 8.02
CA GLN A 115 -8.70 -8.08 7.42
C GLN A 115 -8.46 -9.47 6.86
N ALA A 116 -9.44 -10.36 7.04
CA ALA A 116 -9.49 -11.66 6.35
C ALA A 116 -10.68 -11.69 5.38
N ILE A 117 -10.50 -12.33 4.24
CA ILE A 117 -11.47 -12.45 3.15
C ILE A 117 -11.63 -13.93 2.77
N PRO A 118 -12.78 -14.57 3.13
CA PRO A 118 -13.82 -14.06 4.02
C PRO A 118 -13.39 -13.94 5.48
N GLY A 119 -14.11 -13.13 6.26
CA GLY A 119 -13.88 -13.00 7.71
C GLY A 119 -14.13 -14.31 8.45
N GLY A 120 -13.32 -14.58 9.48
CA GLY A 120 -13.47 -15.76 10.32
C GLY A 120 -14.66 -15.69 11.28
N GLY A 121 -15.13 -16.83 11.76
CA GLY A 121 -16.22 -16.89 12.72
C GLY A 121 -15.81 -16.61 14.18
N ARG A 122 -14.51 -16.65 14.51
CA ARG A 122 -13.97 -16.43 15.86
C ARG A 122 -12.53 -15.89 15.81
N GLY A 123 -12.12 -15.26 16.90
CA GLY A 123 -10.75 -14.79 17.10
C GLY A 123 -10.46 -13.47 16.41
N PHE A 124 -9.19 -13.22 16.12
CA PHE A 124 -8.67 -11.94 15.61
C PHE A 124 -9.31 -11.48 14.28
N PHE A 125 -9.68 -12.44 13.42
CA PHE A 125 -10.32 -12.17 12.13
C PHE A 125 -11.84 -12.40 12.17
N SER A 126 -12.46 -12.42 13.36
CA SER A 126 -13.91 -12.62 13.46
C SER A 126 -14.66 -11.45 12.82
N ASN A 127 -15.68 -11.78 12.04
CA ASN A 127 -16.53 -10.80 11.39
C ASN A 127 -17.93 -11.39 11.14
N THR A 128 -18.92 -10.52 10.88
CA THR A 128 -20.30 -10.92 10.61
C THR A 128 -20.73 -10.46 9.22
N TYR A 129 -21.81 -11.08 8.73
CA TYR A 129 -22.46 -10.83 7.45
C TYR A 129 -23.96 -10.80 7.70
N GLY A 130 -24.56 -9.61 7.74
CA GLY A 130 -25.96 -9.42 8.17
C GLY A 130 -26.20 -9.89 9.61
N GLY A 131 -25.25 -9.63 10.52
CA GLY A 131 -25.30 -10.01 11.93
C GLY A 131 -25.03 -11.51 12.21
N LYS A 132 -24.71 -12.33 11.20
CA LYS A 132 -24.42 -13.77 11.32
C LYS A 132 -22.95 -14.07 11.05
N SER A 133 -22.45 -15.19 11.57
CA SER A 133 -21.14 -15.70 11.16
C SER A 133 -21.12 -16.03 9.66
N TYR A 134 -19.95 -16.00 9.03
CA TYR A 134 -19.80 -16.33 7.60
C TYR A 134 -20.46 -17.68 7.26
N ALA A 135 -20.21 -18.70 8.05
CA ALA A 135 -20.77 -20.04 7.82
C ALA A 135 -22.32 -20.13 7.88
N GLU A 136 -22.98 -19.20 8.58
CA GLU A 136 -24.42 -19.18 8.79
C GLU A 136 -25.14 -18.16 7.92
N SER A 137 -24.39 -17.21 7.31
CA SER A 137 -24.95 -16.07 6.58
C SER A 137 -25.46 -16.42 5.17
N GLY A 138 -24.84 -17.40 4.53
CA GLY A 138 -24.99 -17.68 3.10
C GLY A 138 -24.27 -16.66 2.20
N ALA A 139 -23.43 -15.80 2.78
CA ALA A 139 -22.60 -14.84 2.05
C ALA A 139 -21.57 -15.56 1.15
N LYS A 140 -21.22 -14.92 0.04
CA LYS A 140 -20.14 -15.39 -0.83
C LYS A 140 -18.79 -15.00 -0.24
N PRO A 141 -17.67 -15.73 -0.57
CA PRO A 141 -16.34 -15.44 -0.02
C PRO A 141 -15.89 -13.99 -0.24
N TYR A 142 -16.34 -13.36 -1.30
CA TYR A 142 -15.99 -12.01 -1.70
C TYR A 142 -17.00 -10.93 -1.29
N ASP A 143 -18.04 -11.27 -0.52
CA ASP A 143 -18.95 -10.26 0.02
C ASP A 143 -18.26 -9.46 1.11
N LEU A 144 -18.59 -8.16 1.22
CA LEU A 144 -18.10 -7.32 2.30
C LEU A 144 -18.78 -7.72 3.62
N SER A 145 -18.00 -7.79 4.68
CA SER A 145 -18.53 -8.02 6.02
C SER A 145 -19.17 -6.77 6.60
N ASP A 146 -19.98 -6.93 7.65
CA ASP A 146 -20.66 -5.81 8.32
C ASP A 146 -19.67 -4.73 8.78
N ALA A 147 -18.53 -5.12 9.38
CA ALA A 147 -17.52 -4.17 9.82
C ALA A 147 -16.81 -3.49 8.64
N GLN A 148 -16.59 -4.20 7.53
CA GLN A 148 -16.00 -3.60 6.32
C GLN A 148 -16.94 -2.56 5.70
N VAL A 149 -18.23 -2.85 5.62
CA VAL A 149 -19.24 -1.87 5.18
C VAL A 149 -19.26 -0.67 6.13
N ASP A 150 -19.23 -0.91 7.44
CA ASP A 150 -19.31 0.13 8.46
C ASP A 150 -18.13 1.11 8.36
N PHE A 151 -16.89 0.64 8.43
CA PHE A 151 -15.73 1.54 8.39
C PHE A 151 -15.55 2.24 7.02
N LEU A 152 -15.94 1.60 5.91
CA LEU A 152 -15.90 2.24 4.59
C LEU A 152 -16.94 3.35 4.42
N THR A 153 -18.14 3.18 5.04
CA THR A 153 -19.27 4.11 4.88
C THR A 153 -19.35 5.17 5.96
N ASN A 154 -19.25 4.76 7.24
CA ASN A 154 -19.48 5.65 8.38
C ASN A 154 -18.19 6.35 8.83
N ASP A 155 -17.04 5.67 8.78
CA ASP A 155 -15.75 6.23 9.15
C ASP A 155 -14.95 6.78 7.97
N ASN A 156 -15.43 6.68 6.73
CA ASN A 156 -14.74 7.12 5.51
C ASN A 156 -13.34 6.53 5.33
N LEU A 157 -13.04 5.36 5.91
CA LEU A 157 -11.75 4.69 5.78
C LEU A 157 -11.49 4.30 4.33
N ARG A 158 -10.27 4.52 3.84
CA ARG A 158 -9.86 4.20 2.46
C ARG A 158 -8.61 3.35 2.35
N HIS A 159 -7.90 3.10 3.45
CA HIS A 159 -6.72 2.25 3.46
C HIS A 159 -7.01 0.94 4.21
N VAL A 160 -7.03 -0.18 3.49
CA VAL A 160 -7.45 -1.48 4.05
C VAL A 160 -6.29 -2.47 4.02
N LEU A 161 -5.91 -2.99 5.19
CA LEU A 161 -4.89 -4.04 5.32
C LEU A 161 -5.52 -5.42 5.10
N VAL A 162 -5.27 -6.00 3.94
CA VAL A 162 -5.72 -7.35 3.58
C VAL A 162 -4.66 -8.37 4.00
N THR A 163 -4.89 -9.08 5.09
CA THR A 163 -3.94 -10.05 5.65
C THR A 163 -4.15 -11.45 5.08
N ARG A 164 -5.39 -11.86 4.94
CA ARG A 164 -5.73 -13.21 4.48
C ARG A 164 -6.78 -13.16 3.38
N VAL A 165 -6.56 -13.95 2.32
CA VAL A 165 -7.55 -14.18 1.25
C VAL A 165 -7.72 -15.67 1.00
N GLU A 166 -8.90 -16.08 0.56
CA GLU A 166 -9.21 -17.48 0.26
C GLU A 166 -8.58 -17.93 -1.07
N SER A 167 -8.69 -17.10 -2.10
CA SER A 167 -8.12 -17.32 -3.44
C SER A 167 -7.84 -16.02 -4.18
N PRO A 168 -7.05 -16.04 -5.27
CA PRO A 168 -6.84 -14.87 -6.11
C PRO A 168 -8.15 -14.27 -6.67
N GLU A 169 -9.06 -15.11 -7.16
CA GLU A 169 -10.36 -14.65 -7.69
C GLU A 169 -11.23 -14.02 -6.58
N THR A 170 -11.18 -14.58 -5.37
CA THR A 170 -11.87 -14.02 -4.21
C THR A 170 -11.33 -12.61 -3.89
N ALA A 171 -10.01 -12.43 -3.94
CA ALA A 171 -9.40 -11.12 -3.71
C ALA A 171 -9.87 -10.08 -4.73
N ALA A 172 -9.83 -10.42 -6.03
CA ALA A 172 -10.26 -9.51 -7.10
C ALA A 172 -11.74 -9.13 -7.00
N ARG A 173 -12.62 -10.11 -6.73
CA ARG A 173 -14.07 -9.84 -6.59
C ARG A 173 -14.39 -9.03 -5.34
N TRP A 174 -13.70 -9.30 -4.22
CA TRP A 174 -13.83 -8.51 -3.00
C TRP A 174 -13.35 -7.07 -3.21
N ASN A 175 -12.19 -6.89 -3.87
CA ASN A 175 -11.72 -5.56 -4.26
C ASN A 175 -12.80 -4.81 -5.05
N ASN A 176 -13.37 -5.45 -6.08
CA ASN A 176 -14.39 -4.81 -6.91
C ASN A 176 -15.63 -4.41 -6.10
N ASN A 177 -16.06 -5.24 -5.15
CA ASN A 177 -17.18 -4.88 -4.27
C ASN A 177 -16.85 -3.69 -3.34
N ALA A 178 -15.63 -3.63 -2.81
CA ALA A 178 -15.19 -2.51 -1.99
C ALA A 178 -15.10 -1.20 -2.81
N GLN A 179 -14.54 -1.28 -4.02
CA GLN A 179 -14.43 -0.15 -4.93
C GLN A 179 -15.82 0.37 -5.36
N ALA A 180 -16.74 -0.52 -5.76
CA ALA A 180 -18.09 -0.14 -6.14
C ALA A 180 -18.86 0.55 -4.99
N LEU A 181 -18.68 0.08 -3.76
CA LEU A 181 -19.28 0.70 -2.59
C LEU A 181 -18.78 2.14 -2.41
N VAL A 182 -17.44 2.34 -2.36
CA VAL A 182 -16.86 3.66 -2.06
C VAL A 182 -16.97 4.64 -3.22
N GLU A 183 -17.02 4.18 -4.46
CA GLU A 183 -17.23 5.02 -5.64
C GLU A 183 -18.61 5.73 -5.57
N GLY A 184 -19.59 5.10 -4.94
CA GLY A 184 -20.91 5.69 -4.67
C GLY A 184 -20.96 6.67 -3.49
N ILE A 185 -19.86 6.89 -2.75
CA ILE A 185 -19.84 7.67 -1.50
C ILE A 185 -19.07 8.99 -1.67
N GLY A 186 -19.74 10.10 -1.36
CA GLY A 186 -19.12 11.43 -1.27
C GLY A 186 -18.37 11.82 -2.55
N LEU A 187 -17.06 11.95 -2.47
CA LEU A 187 -16.16 12.37 -3.56
C LEU A 187 -15.60 11.19 -4.38
N GLY A 188 -16.10 9.97 -4.19
CA GLY A 188 -15.72 8.80 -4.96
C GLY A 188 -14.27 8.34 -4.77
N ILE A 189 -13.67 8.57 -3.59
CA ILE A 189 -12.28 8.23 -3.29
C ILE A 189 -12.10 6.72 -3.24
N PRO A 190 -11.23 6.11 -4.08
CA PRO A 190 -11.02 4.67 -4.14
C PRO A 190 -10.38 4.09 -2.87
N VAL A 191 -10.62 2.80 -2.63
CA VAL A 191 -9.90 2.04 -1.60
C VAL A 191 -8.49 1.73 -2.08
N ASN A 192 -7.51 2.02 -1.23
CA ASN A 192 -6.12 1.61 -1.38
C ASN A 192 -5.85 0.39 -0.49
N ASN A 193 -5.90 -0.79 -1.08
CA ASN A 193 -5.63 -2.03 -0.34
C ASN A 193 -4.13 -2.24 -0.18
N SER A 194 -3.77 -2.83 0.95
CA SER A 194 -2.39 -3.13 1.30
C SER A 194 -2.18 -4.54 1.82
N SER A 195 -0.94 -4.92 1.93
CA SER A 195 -0.53 -6.18 2.53
C SER A 195 0.87 -6.10 3.12
N ASP A 196 1.08 -6.87 4.19
CA ASP A 196 2.40 -7.34 4.58
C ASP A 196 2.99 -8.28 3.51
N PRO A 197 4.32 -8.57 3.52
CA PRO A 197 4.94 -9.46 2.55
C PRO A 197 4.24 -10.81 2.42
N ARG A 198 3.98 -11.26 1.18
CA ARG A 198 3.23 -12.50 0.88
C ARG A 198 4.07 -13.61 0.26
N HIS A 199 5.22 -13.27 -0.32
CA HIS A 199 5.99 -14.14 -1.21
C HIS A 199 6.99 -15.05 -0.47
N GLY A 200 7.15 -14.87 0.83
CA GLY A 200 8.03 -15.68 1.66
C GLY A 200 7.42 -17.04 2.03
N ILE A 201 8.28 -17.94 2.51
CA ILE A 201 7.81 -19.17 3.14
C ILE A 201 7.09 -18.84 4.46
N ARG A 202 6.20 -19.74 4.88
CA ARG A 202 5.33 -19.54 6.05
C ARG A 202 6.06 -19.16 7.35
N ALA A 203 7.34 -19.55 7.47
CA ALA A 203 8.15 -19.27 8.65
C ALA A 203 8.72 -17.83 8.66
N ASP A 204 8.79 -17.20 7.51
CA ASP A 204 9.42 -15.87 7.34
C ASP A 204 8.38 -14.74 7.26
N THR A 205 7.09 -15.08 7.12
CA THR A 205 6.02 -14.09 7.07
C THR A 205 5.43 -13.87 8.45
N GLU A 206 5.35 -12.63 8.87
CA GLU A 206 4.74 -12.21 10.13
C GLU A 206 3.29 -12.66 10.23
N TYR A 207 2.56 -12.55 9.14
CA TYR A 207 1.19 -13.05 8.99
C TYR A 207 1.15 -13.89 7.73
N ASN A 208 1.08 -15.20 7.82
CA ASN A 208 0.98 -16.11 6.69
C ASN A 208 0.00 -15.61 5.61
N ALA A 209 0.45 -14.65 4.86
CA ALA A 209 -0.41 -13.87 4.01
C ALA A 209 -0.73 -14.53 2.69
N GLY A 210 0.09 -15.31 2.05
CA GLY A 210 -0.17 -15.96 0.75
C GLY A 210 -1.46 -15.51 0.02
N ALA A 211 -1.67 -15.92 -1.16
CA ALA A 211 -2.92 -15.64 -1.91
C ALA A 211 -3.76 -16.92 -2.06
N GLY A 212 -4.06 -17.58 -0.93
CA GLY A 212 -4.67 -18.91 -0.97
C GLY A 212 -3.70 -20.02 -1.34
N GLY A 213 -2.38 -19.74 -1.32
CA GLY A 213 -1.30 -20.69 -1.56
C GLY A 213 -0.71 -20.72 -2.97
N GLU A 214 -1.12 -19.81 -3.85
CA GLU A 214 -0.74 -19.85 -5.26
C GLU A 214 0.23 -18.72 -5.68
N ILE A 215 0.61 -17.81 -4.81
CA ILE A 215 1.55 -16.72 -5.10
C ILE A 215 2.98 -17.25 -5.29
N SER A 216 3.81 -16.55 -6.06
CA SER A 216 5.20 -16.97 -6.27
C SER A 216 6.00 -16.97 -4.96
N MET A 217 6.90 -17.94 -4.82
CA MET A 217 7.64 -18.20 -3.57
C MET A 217 9.10 -17.80 -3.71
N TRP A 218 9.53 -16.84 -2.89
CA TRP A 218 10.87 -16.25 -2.91
C TRP A 218 11.62 -16.48 -1.59
N PRO A 219 12.95 -16.28 -1.55
CA PRO A 219 13.65 -16.18 -0.28
C PRO A 219 13.07 -15.07 0.59
N GLY A 220 13.07 -15.22 1.90
CA GLY A 220 12.84 -14.10 2.81
C GLY A 220 13.95 -13.04 2.69
N SER A 221 13.77 -11.88 3.33
CA SER A 221 14.69 -10.73 3.17
C SER A 221 16.16 -11.08 3.45
N LEU A 222 16.46 -11.88 4.50
CA LEU A 222 17.81 -12.37 4.75
C LEU A 222 18.36 -13.23 3.59
N GLY A 223 17.52 -14.07 3.00
CA GLY A 223 17.91 -14.89 1.85
C GLY A 223 18.12 -14.05 0.59
N LEU A 224 17.29 -13.03 0.36
CA LEU A 224 17.51 -12.05 -0.72
C LEU A 224 18.83 -11.31 -0.51
N ALA A 225 19.13 -10.82 0.71
CA ALA A 225 20.40 -10.18 1.04
C ALA A 225 21.60 -11.12 0.85
N ALA A 226 21.45 -12.42 1.17
CA ALA A 226 22.50 -13.43 1.00
C ALA A 226 22.87 -13.69 -0.47
N THR A 227 22.10 -13.22 -1.43
CA THR A 227 22.51 -13.23 -2.85
C THR A 227 23.59 -12.22 -3.17
N PHE A 228 23.74 -11.15 -2.38
CA PHE A 228 24.58 -9.97 -2.65
C PHE A 228 24.33 -9.36 -4.03
N ASP A 229 23.10 -9.50 -4.56
CA ASP A 229 22.74 -9.11 -5.93
C ASP A 229 21.46 -8.26 -5.90
N PRO A 230 21.56 -6.91 -5.92
CA PRO A 230 20.41 -6.02 -5.94
C PRO A 230 19.47 -6.25 -7.12
N GLU A 231 19.97 -6.74 -8.28
CA GLU A 231 19.12 -7.03 -9.43
C GLU A 231 18.13 -8.18 -9.16
N VAL A 232 18.51 -9.17 -8.34
CA VAL A 232 17.60 -10.23 -7.90
C VAL A 232 16.50 -9.65 -7.02
N VAL A 233 16.83 -8.67 -6.17
CA VAL A 233 15.87 -8.00 -5.28
C VAL A 233 14.93 -7.09 -6.07
N LYS A 234 15.45 -6.38 -7.08
CA LYS A 234 14.63 -5.58 -7.99
C LYS A 234 13.65 -6.45 -8.77
N GLN A 235 14.13 -7.56 -9.37
CA GLN A 235 13.27 -8.52 -10.06
C GLN A 235 12.17 -9.09 -9.14
N PHE A 236 12.52 -9.36 -7.88
CA PHE A 236 11.53 -9.74 -6.88
C PHE A 236 10.47 -8.65 -6.72
N GLY A 237 10.88 -7.39 -6.57
CA GLY A 237 9.96 -6.25 -6.43
C GLY A 237 9.01 -6.10 -7.62
N GLU A 238 9.53 -6.21 -8.84
CA GLU A 238 8.75 -6.12 -10.09
C GLU A 238 7.68 -7.23 -10.17
N ILE A 239 8.08 -8.48 -9.89
CA ILE A 239 7.16 -9.63 -9.92
C ILE A 239 6.14 -9.53 -8.78
N ALA A 240 6.58 -9.17 -7.59
CA ALA A 240 5.70 -9.01 -6.44
C ALA A 240 4.68 -7.88 -6.64
N ALA A 241 5.07 -6.78 -7.29
CA ALA A 241 4.18 -5.69 -7.65
C ALA A 241 3.10 -6.16 -8.64
N ASP A 242 3.46 -6.91 -9.67
CA ASP A 242 2.51 -7.45 -10.65
C ASP A 242 1.49 -8.39 -9.99
N GLU A 243 1.93 -9.30 -9.11
CA GLU A 243 1.03 -10.17 -8.37
C GLU A 243 0.16 -9.40 -7.35
N TYR A 244 0.70 -8.36 -6.71
CA TYR A 244 -0.07 -7.49 -5.81
C TYR A 244 -1.14 -6.71 -6.56
N ARG A 245 -0.80 -6.09 -7.69
CA ARG A 245 -1.75 -5.40 -8.56
C ARG A 245 -2.89 -6.32 -9.00
N ALA A 246 -2.57 -7.53 -9.40
CA ALA A 246 -3.56 -8.54 -9.78
C ALA A 246 -4.50 -8.90 -8.61
N LEU A 247 -4.02 -8.87 -7.36
CA LEU A 247 -4.83 -9.09 -6.14
C LEU A 247 -5.60 -7.84 -5.68
N GLY A 248 -5.45 -6.70 -6.35
CA GLY A 248 -6.02 -5.42 -5.94
C GLY A 248 -5.25 -4.72 -4.82
N ILE A 249 -4.02 -5.16 -4.54
CA ILE A 249 -3.12 -4.57 -3.55
C ILE A 249 -2.29 -3.49 -4.22
N THR A 250 -2.34 -2.26 -3.71
CA THR A 250 -1.66 -1.09 -4.27
C THR A 250 -0.71 -0.42 -3.28
N THR A 251 -0.58 -0.99 -2.09
CA THR A 251 0.42 -0.59 -1.09
C THR A 251 1.04 -1.82 -0.43
N ALA A 252 2.36 -1.92 -0.44
CA ALA A 252 3.14 -2.91 0.28
C ALA A 252 3.62 -2.33 1.62
N LEU A 253 3.30 -2.98 2.75
CA LEU A 253 3.83 -2.64 4.08
C LEU A 253 5.26 -3.18 4.23
N SER A 254 6.10 -2.83 3.28
CA SER A 254 7.48 -3.31 3.12
C SER A 254 8.28 -2.37 2.20
N PRO A 255 9.63 -2.46 2.22
CA PRO A 255 10.47 -3.42 2.93
C PRO A 255 10.73 -3.06 4.39
N GLN A 256 11.10 -4.08 5.20
CA GLN A 256 11.70 -3.89 6.50
C GLN A 256 13.22 -3.70 6.32
N ILE A 257 13.70 -2.48 6.53
CA ILE A 257 15.10 -2.08 6.27
C ILE A 257 15.89 -1.79 7.55
N ASP A 258 15.35 -2.22 8.67
CA ASP A 258 16.06 -2.19 9.96
C ASP A 258 17.37 -2.97 9.87
N ILE A 259 18.46 -2.48 10.47
CA ILE A 259 19.67 -3.29 10.62
C ILE A 259 19.57 -4.21 11.85
N ALA A 260 19.91 -5.48 11.66
CA ALA A 260 19.81 -6.52 12.69
C ALA A 260 21.02 -6.48 13.63
N THR A 261 20.96 -5.69 14.69
CA THR A 261 22.08 -5.51 15.63
C THR A 261 22.17 -6.57 16.72
N ASP A 262 21.10 -7.32 16.97
CA ASP A 262 21.08 -8.43 17.95
C ASP A 262 20.40 -9.67 17.37
N PRO A 263 21.08 -10.82 17.26
CA PRO A 263 20.52 -12.04 16.66
C PRO A 263 19.39 -12.67 17.49
N ARG A 264 19.15 -12.19 18.71
CA ARG A 264 18.01 -12.64 19.56
C ARG A 264 16.72 -11.92 19.23
N TRP A 265 16.78 -10.81 18.50
CA TRP A 265 15.59 -10.10 18.08
C TRP A 265 14.73 -10.97 17.14
N SER A 266 13.44 -11.12 17.48
CA SER A 266 12.54 -12.05 16.79
C SER A 266 12.27 -11.71 15.33
N ARG A 267 12.54 -10.45 14.91
CA ARG A 267 12.28 -9.94 13.57
C ARG A 267 13.50 -9.86 12.66
N VAL A 268 14.64 -10.44 13.06
CA VAL A 268 15.87 -10.47 12.23
C VAL A 268 15.60 -11.04 10.83
N SER A 269 14.76 -12.08 10.72
CA SER A 269 14.44 -12.73 9.43
C SER A 269 13.77 -11.81 8.42
N GLY A 270 13.10 -10.75 8.88
CA GLY A 270 12.47 -9.74 8.01
C GLY A 270 13.42 -8.66 7.48
N THR A 271 14.67 -8.61 7.97
CA THR A 271 15.68 -7.61 7.61
C THR A 271 16.61 -8.06 6.49
N PHE A 272 17.38 -7.15 5.93
CA PHE A 272 18.49 -7.48 5.01
C PHE A 272 19.82 -7.75 5.72
N GLY A 273 19.81 -7.91 7.05
CA GLY A 273 20.99 -8.23 7.86
C GLY A 273 21.51 -7.06 8.68
N GLU A 274 22.79 -7.14 9.07
CA GLU A 274 23.40 -6.19 10.01
C GLU A 274 24.22 -5.08 9.34
N ASP A 275 24.58 -5.23 8.04
CA ASP A 275 25.37 -4.23 7.32
C ASP A 275 24.47 -3.12 6.79
N PRO A 276 24.70 -1.84 7.19
CA PRO A 276 23.85 -0.73 6.79
C PRO A 276 23.89 -0.44 5.29
N GLN A 277 25.04 -0.63 4.62
CA GLN A 277 25.16 -0.34 3.19
C GLN A 277 24.49 -1.43 2.36
N LEU A 278 24.68 -2.70 2.69
CA LEU A 278 23.95 -3.80 2.04
C LEU A 278 22.43 -3.61 2.20
N SER A 279 21.99 -3.25 3.42
CA SER A 279 20.56 -2.98 3.66
C SER A 279 20.04 -1.82 2.81
N ALA A 280 20.84 -0.77 2.61
CA ALA A 280 20.50 0.36 1.74
C ALA A 280 20.39 -0.06 0.27
N ASP A 281 21.35 -0.82 -0.25
CA ASP A 281 21.36 -1.27 -1.65
C ASP A 281 20.18 -2.21 -1.95
N MET A 282 19.87 -3.13 -1.02
CA MET A 282 18.71 -4.03 -1.14
C MET A 282 17.39 -3.29 -0.99
N ALA A 283 17.31 -2.31 -0.07
CA ALA A 283 16.12 -1.47 0.11
C ALA A 283 15.80 -0.67 -1.15
N ARG A 284 16.81 -0.03 -1.77
CA ARG A 284 16.66 0.70 -3.02
C ARG A 284 16.09 -0.20 -4.11
N ALA A 285 16.74 -1.33 -4.36
CA ALA A 285 16.34 -2.28 -5.39
C ALA A 285 14.92 -2.81 -5.19
N TYR A 286 14.56 -3.13 -3.93
CA TYR A 286 13.23 -3.57 -3.57
C TYR A 286 12.17 -2.53 -3.89
N ILE A 287 12.39 -1.29 -3.46
CA ILE A 287 11.42 -0.20 -3.62
C ILE A 287 11.33 0.22 -5.09
N ASP A 288 12.45 0.31 -5.80
CA ASP A 288 12.45 0.57 -7.24
C ASP A 288 11.61 -0.48 -7.99
N GLY A 289 11.76 -1.77 -7.66
CA GLY A 289 10.97 -2.85 -8.26
C GLY A 289 9.46 -2.73 -7.98
N PHE A 290 9.08 -2.35 -6.76
CA PHE A 290 7.66 -2.18 -6.42
C PHE A 290 7.02 -0.93 -7.00
N GLN A 291 7.74 0.20 -7.02
CA GLN A 291 7.13 1.50 -7.33
C GLN A 291 7.19 1.86 -8.81
N THR A 292 8.13 1.31 -9.57
CA THR A 292 8.40 1.81 -10.91
C THR A 292 7.44 1.24 -11.96
N SER A 293 6.82 2.12 -12.71
CA SER A 293 6.14 1.86 -13.97
C SER A 293 6.89 2.50 -15.12
N SER A 294 6.79 1.93 -16.31
CA SER A 294 7.46 2.45 -17.51
C SER A 294 6.61 2.28 -18.77
N GLY A 295 6.94 3.02 -19.83
CA GLY A 295 6.27 2.94 -21.11
C GLY A 295 4.79 3.34 -21.03
N GLU A 296 3.90 2.55 -21.61
CA GLU A 296 2.45 2.84 -21.65
C GLU A 296 1.76 2.74 -20.27
N SER A 297 2.41 2.10 -19.31
CA SER A 297 1.89 1.99 -17.94
C SER A 297 2.28 3.17 -17.06
N GLU A 298 3.19 4.03 -17.49
CA GLU A 298 3.63 5.19 -16.72
C GLU A 298 2.60 6.33 -16.79
N ILE A 299 2.28 6.89 -15.63
CA ILE A 299 1.48 8.11 -15.50
C ILE A 299 2.42 9.32 -15.48
N SER A 300 3.39 9.34 -14.58
CA SER A 300 4.38 10.41 -14.46
C SER A 300 5.51 10.05 -13.49
N GLY A 301 6.76 10.41 -13.84
CA GLY A 301 7.90 10.33 -12.94
C GLY A 301 8.18 8.93 -12.40
N GLY A 302 8.04 7.91 -13.22
CA GLY A 302 8.19 6.50 -12.83
C GLY A 302 6.98 5.87 -12.15
N TRP A 303 5.96 6.65 -11.81
CA TRP A 303 4.70 6.15 -11.23
C TRP A 303 3.68 5.79 -12.30
N GLY A 304 2.86 4.77 -12.05
CA GLY A 304 1.83 4.41 -13.00
C GLY A 304 1.00 3.17 -12.63
N TYR A 305 0.38 2.57 -13.64
CA TYR A 305 -0.61 1.51 -13.45
C TYR A 305 -0.05 0.18 -12.95
N ASN A 306 1.27 -0.04 -13.05
CA ASN A 306 1.94 -1.21 -12.49
C ASN A 306 2.58 -0.91 -11.12
N SER A 307 2.57 0.32 -10.69
CA SER A 307 3.18 0.74 -9.42
C SER A 307 2.41 0.21 -8.21
N VAL A 308 3.16 -0.16 -7.19
CA VAL A 308 2.68 -0.44 -5.83
C VAL A 308 3.45 0.46 -4.88
N ASN A 309 2.74 1.23 -4.07
CA ASN A 309 3.35 2.05 -3.03
C ASN A 309 4.16 1.19 -2.08
N ALA A 310 5.38 1.59 -1.75
CA ALA A 310 6.22 0.91 -0.77
C ALA A 310 6.32 1.71 0.53
N MET A 311 6.13 1.04 1.66
CA MET A 311 6.23 1.62 2.99
C MET A 311 7.48 1.11 3.69
N ALA A 312 8.56 1.88 3.63
CA ALA A 312 9.82 1.53 4.30
C ALA A 312 9.67 1.56 5.82
N LYS A 313 10.16 0.51 6.49
CA LYS A 313 10.00 0.36 7.94
C LYS A 313 11.24 -0.22 8.61
N HIS A 314 11.52 0.14 9.88
CA HIS A 314 10.75 1.02 10.74
C HIS A 314 11.63 2.21 11.16
N TRP A 315 11.24 3.39 10.80
CA TRP A 315 11.99 4.62 11.11
C TRP A 315 12.08 4.89 12.63
N PRO A 316 13.23 5.34 13.17
CA PRO A 316 14.54 5.57 12.54
C PRO A 316 15.46 4.33 12.56
N GLY A 317 14.94 3.14 12.85
CA GLY A 317 15.63 1.85 12.92
C GLY A 317 15.09 1.00 14.05
N GLY A 318 14.31 -0.03 13.75
CA GLY A 318 13.62 -0.89 14.72
C GLY A 318 14.53 -1.97 15.34
N GLY A 319 15.71 -2.22 14.76
CA GLY A 319 16.60 -3.33 15.18
C GLY A 319 17.46 -3.06 16.41
N SER A 320 17.37 -1.88 17.02
CA SER A 320 18.19 -1.45 18.16
C SER A 320 17.54 -1.67 19.54
N GLY A 321 16.54 -2.55 19.63
CA GLY A 321 15.87 -2.88 20.89
C GLY A 321 16.85 -3.34 21.98
N GLU A 322 16.73 -2.77 23.20
CA GLU A 322 17.61 -3.10 24.32
C GLU A 322 17.67 -4.60 24.59
N GLY A 323 18.86 -5.19 24.46
CA GLY A 323 19.09 -6.62 24.68
C GLY A 323 18.36 -7.55 23.69
N GLY A 324 18.07 -7.06 22.46
CA GLY A 324 17.37 -7.80 21.43
C GLY A 324 15.86 -7.98 21.68
N ARG A 325 15.28 -7.15 22.55
CA ARG A 325 13.84 -7.18 22.85
C ARG A 325 13.06 -6.46 21.76
N ASP A 326 11.85 -6.94 21.54
CA ASP A 326 10.97 -6.42 20.49
C ASP A 326 10.02 -5.34 21.01
N GLY A 327 9.87 -4.25 20.23
CA GLY A 327 9.06 -3.08 20.57
C GLY A 327 7.55 -3.30 20.64
N HIS A 328 7.04 -4.47 20.23
CA HIS A 328 5.64 -4.84 20.42
C HIS A 328 5.27 -5.09 21.88
N PHE A 329 6.26 -5.26 22.77
CA PHE A 329 6.05 -5.61 24.17
C PHE A 329 6.57 -4.51 25.07
N GLY A 330 5.91 -4.28 26.20
CA GLY A 330 6.30 -3.25 27.15
C GLY A 330 7.74 -3.41 27.69
N TYR A 331 8.25 -4.65 27.80
CA TYR A 331 9.64 -4.92 28.19
C TYR A 331 10.67 -4.58 27.07
N GLY A 332 10.22 -4.31 25.83
CA GLY A 332 11.06 -3.99 24.67
C GLY A 332 10.89 -2.56 24.17
N LYS A 333 10.25 -1.67 24.95
CA LYS A 333 9.88 -0.33 24.50
C LYS A 333 11.07 0.63 24.24
N PHE A 334 12.29 0.28 24.66
CA PHE A 334 13.44 1.15 24.46
C PHE A 334 14.34 0.64 23.33
N ALA A 335 14.62 1.52 22.36
CA ALA A 335 15.73 1.40 21.43
C ALA A 335 16.96 2.13 21.99
N VAL A 336 18.12 1.47 21.95
CA VAL A 336 19.38 2.00 22.49
C VAL A 336 20.48 1.91 21.45
N TYR A 337 21.42 2.86 21.50
CA TYR A 337 22.47 3.01 20.47
C TYR A 337 23.86 3.01 21.12
N PRO A 338 24.36 1.85 21.62
CA PRO A 338 25.67 1.76 22.26
C PRO A 338 26.80 2.25 21.34
N GLY A 339 27.69 3.06 21.88
CA GLY A 339 28.81 3.61 21.11
C GLY A 339 28.41 4.75 20.18
N ASP A 340 27.29 5.38 20.46
CA ASP A 340 26.78 6.54 19.69
C ASP A 340 26.54 6.24 18.20
N ARG A 341 25.92 5.08 17.93
CA ARG A 341 25.74 4.54 16.58
C ARG A 341 24.33 4.75 16.00
N PHE A 342 23.61 5.78 16.43
CA PHE A 342 22.26 6.10 15.94
C PHE A 342 22.25 6.33 14.42
N GLU A 343 23.22 7.09 13.90
CA GLU A 343 23.31 7.44 12.48
C GLU A 343 23.46 6.20 11.57
N ASP A 344 24.03 5.09 12.04
CA ASP A 344 24.14 3.86 11.24
C ASP A 344 22.76 3.28 10.90
N HIS A 345 21.80 3.42 11.80
CA HIS A 345 20.42 2.96 11.59
C HIS A 345 19.65 3.79 10.55
N LEU A 346 20.10 5.02 10.29
CA LEU A 346 19.49 5.90 9.29
C LEU A 346 19.99 5.58 7.86
N ILE A 347 21.15 4.94 7.71
CA ILE A 347 21.77 4.68 6.39
C ILE A 347 20.82 3.95 5.42
N PRO A 348 20.11 2.88 5.80
CA PRO A 348 19.19 2.19 4.89
C PRO A 348 18.04 3.10 4.37
N PHE A 349 17.61 4.05 5.21
CA PHE A 349 16.61 5.04 4.78
C PHE A 349 17.25 6.07 3.84
N LEU A 350 18.32 6.72 4.27
CA LEU A 350 18.91 7.86 3.56
C LEU A 350 19.56 7.49 2.23
N LYS A 351 20.21 6.33 2.15
CA LYS A 351 20.92 5.84 0.96
C LYS A 351 20.17 4.74 0.20
N GLY A 352 19.06 4.30 0.71
CA GLY A 352 18.22 3.28 0.10
C GLY A 352 16.83 3.84 -0.19
N ALA A 353 15.95 3.90 0.82
CA ALA A 353 14.56 4.27 0.64
C ALA A 353 14.31 5.71 0.16
N PHE A 354 15.22 6.66 0.43
CA PHE A 354 15.09 8.08 0.05
C PHE A 354 16.00 8.47 -1.13
N ASP A 355 16.64 7.50 -1.77
CA ASP A 355 17.57 7.73 -2.89
C ASP A 355 17.35 6.63 -3.95
N LEU A 356 16.17 6.63 -4.57
CA LEU A 356 15.77 5.65 -5.59
C LEU A 356 16.33 5.99 -6.96
N SER A 357 16.55 4.97 -7.79
CA SER A 357 17.25 5.10 -9.07
C SER A 357 16.32 5.23 -10.28
N GLU A 358 15.07 4.74 -10.18
CA GLU A 358 14.19 4.49 -11.33
C GLU A 358 13.13 5.58 -11.56
N GLY A 359 13.26 6.76 -10.94
CA GLY A 359 12.43 7.93 -11.21
C GLY A 359 11.40 8.28 -10.14
N THR A 360 10.94 7.36 -9.30
CA THR A 360 9.97 7.67 -8.23
C THR A 360 10.57 8.45 -7.06
N GLY A 361 11.91 8.55 -7.00
CA GLY A 361 12.67 9.42 -6.12
C GLY A 361 12.84 8.86 -4.71
N MET A 362 11.77 8.56 -4.00
CA MET A 362 11.81 8.01 -2.63
C MET A 362 10.62 7.09 -2.36
N ALA A 363 10.73 6.29 -1.30
CA ALA A 363 9.63 5.46 -0.82
C ALA A 363 8.38 6.31 -0.56
N SER A 364 7.23 5.87 -1.06
CA SER A 364 5.96 6.60 -0.96
C SER A 364 5.38 6.68 0.44
N ALA A 365 5.88 5.84 1.37
CA ALA A 365 5.51 5.88 2.77
C ALA A 365 6.66 5.42 3.67
N VAL A 366 6.65 5.90 4.91
CA VAL A 366 7.56 5.48 5.99
C VAL A 366 6.74 5.18 7.23
N MET A 367 7.13 4.12 7.95
CA MET A 367 6.50 3.72 9.21
C MET A 367 7.48 3.90 10.36
N PRO A 368 7.23 4.84 11.30
CA PRO A 368 7.97 4.91 12.56
C PRO A 368 7.71 3.69 13.44
N TYR A 369 8.78 3.14 14.05
CA TYR A 369 8.67 1.99 14.93
C TYR A 369 8.05 2.35 16.28
N TYR A 370 7.52 1.37 16.96
CA TYR A 370 6.93 1.51 18.31
C TYR A 370 7.84 2.14 19.34
N THR A 371 9.14 1.79 19.28
CA THR A 371 10.11 2.05 20.33
C THR A 371 10.34 3.53 20.60
N ILE A 372 10.77 3.81 21.82
CA ILE A 372 11.37 5.06 22.23
C ILE A 372 12.85 5.04 21.82
N SER A 373 13.29 5.91 20.93
CA SER A 373 14.70 6.13 20.63
C SER A 373 15.35 6.84 21.82
N TYR A 374 15.82 6.06 22.78
CA TYR A 374 16.17 6.54 24.11
C TYR A 374 17.32 7.57 24.09
N ASN A 375 17.05 8.75 24.66
CA ASN A 375 17.97 9.89 24.73
C ASN A 375 18.46 10.39 23.37
N GLN A 376 17.70 10.19 22.28
CA GLN A 376 18.07 10.74 20.98
C GLN A 376 17.44 12.12 20.71
N ASP A 377 16.42 12.50 21.43
CA ASP A 377 15.82 13.84 21.34
C ASP A 377 16.64 14.83 22.16
N GLU A 378 17.59 15.49 21.51
CA GLU A 378 18.45 16.50 22.13
C GLU A 378 17.77 17.89 22.20
N GLU A 379 16.73 18.13 21.41
CA GLU A 379 16.08 19.44 21.33
C GLU A 379 15.02 19.62 22.43
N TYR A 380 14.13 18.62 22.61
CA TYR A 380 13.02 18.70 23.57
C TYR A 380 13.23 17.82 24.79
N GLY A 381 14.17 16.85 24.73
CA GLY A 381 14.46 15.90 25.82
C GLY A 381 13.34 14.88 26.05
N GLU A 382 12.42 14.68 25.09
CA GLU A 382 11.33 13.74 25.22
C GLU A 382 11.78 12.30 25.02
N ASN A 383 11.36 11.40 25.88
CA ASN A 383 11.49 9.95 25.71
C ASN A 383 10.09 9.35 25.46
N VAL A 384 9.62 9.43 24.21
CA VAL A 384 8.32 8.92 23.75
C VAL A 384 8.49 8.04 22.51
N GLY A 385 7.53 7.18 22.21
CA GLY A 385 7.54 6.36 21.01
C GLY A 385 7.78 7.19 19.75
N ASN A 386 8.52 6.65 18.79
CA ASN A 386 9.04 7.42 17.66
C ASN A 386 7.98 8.25 16.92
N ALA A 387 6.76 7.72 16.74
CA ALA A 387 5.68 8.47 16.08
C ALA A 387 5.13 9.64 16.90
N TYR A 388 5.38 9.68 18.22
CA TYR A 388 5.01 10.78 19.11
C TYR A 388 6.05 11.88 19.21
N SER A 389 7.29 11.59 18.79
CA SER A 389 8.42 12.50 18.91
C SER A 389 8.43 13.52 17.77
N LYS A 390 8.27 14.80 18.13
CA LYS A 390 8.44 15.89 17.17
C LYS A 390 9.84 15.90 16.58
N TYR A 391 10.87 15.64 17.40
CA TYR A 391 12.25 15.57 16.94
C TYR A 391 12.44 14.48 15.87
N ILE A 392 11.99 13.25 16.14
CA ILE A 392 12.19 12.10 15.22
C ILE A 392 11.40 12.30 13.90
N ILE A 393 10.21 12.89 13.97
CA ILE A 393 9.33 13.04 12.78
C ILE A 393 9.52 14.39 12.10
N SER A 394 9.27 15.51 12.80
CA SER A 394 9.36 16.84 12.17
C SER A 394 10.79 17.23 11.91
N ASP A 395 11.61 17.32 12.95
CA ASP A 395 12.93 17.96 12.83
C ASP A 395 13.92 17.07 12.07
N LEU A 396 13.90 15.76 12.33
CA LEU A 396 14.82 14.82 11.69
C LEU A 396 14.29 14.37 10.30
N LEU A 397 13.11 13.73 10.25
CA LEU A 397 12.62 13.13 9.01
C LEU A 397 12.16 14.17 7.99
N ARG A 398 11.28 15.11 8.43
CA ARG A 398 10.69 16.11 7.53
C ARG A 398 11.68 17.22 7.17
N GLU A 399 12.31 17.86 8.17
CA GLU A 399 13.14 19.05 7.94
C GLU A 399 14.56 18.69 7.52
N LYS A 400 15.30 17.93 8.35
CA LYS A 400 16.70 17.60 8.07
C LYS A 400 16.86 16.74 6.81
N TYR A 401 15.98 15.75 6.60
CA TYR A 401 16.08 14.82 5.47
C TYR A 401 15.02 15.05 4.38
N SER A 402 14.22 16.10 4.49
CA SER A 402 13.28 16.58 3.46
C SER A 402 12.32 15.49 2.96
N TYR A 403 11.83 14.63 3.86
CA TYR A 403 10.88 13.58 3.48
C TYR A 403 9.46 14.16 3.34
N GLU A 404 8.91 14.16 2.12
CA GLU A 404 7.66 14.84 1.78
C GLU A 404 6.44 13.90 1.63
N ASP A 405 6.63 12.58 1.59
CA ASP A 405 5.55 11.62 1.39
C ASP A 405 4.95 11.13 2.73
N VAL A 406 4.13 10.08 2.70
CA VAL A 406 3.30 9.63 3.85
C VAL A 406 4.15 9.12 5.01
N VAL A 407 3.83 9.56 6.21
CA VAL A 407 4.25 8.92 7.46
C VAL A 407 3.05 8.26 8.12
N CYS A 408 3.09 6.93 8.22
CA CYS A 408 2.05 6.10 8.81
C CYS A 408 2.54 5.46 10.10
N THR A 409 1.81 5.56 11.20
CA THR A 409 2.19 4.88 12.45
C THR A 409 2.24 3.37 12.27
N ASP A 410 3.01 2.69 13.10
CA ASP A 410 2.82 1.26 13.33
C ASP A 410 1.47 0.99 14.03
N TRP A 411 1.05 -0.28 14.18
CA TRP A 411 -0.33 -0.67 14.52
C TRP A 411 -0.66 -0.55 16.02
N GLY A 412 -1.80 0.12 16.33
CA GLY A 412 -2.37 0.21 17.68
C GLY A 412 -1.51 1.02 18.66
N ILE A 413 -0.78 2.04 18.20
CA ILE A 413 0.06 2.85 19.10
C ILE A 413 -0.74 3.85 19.93
N THR A 414 -1.95 4.19 19.52
CA THR A 414 -2.82 5.14 20.23
C THR A 414 -3.70 4.50 21.29
N ASP A 415 -3.80 3.16 21.28
CA ASP A 415 -4.59 2.40 22.25
C ASP A 415 -3.92 2.35 23.64
N ASP A 416 -4.70 2.08 24.67
CA ASP A 416 -4.18 1.91 26.03
C ASP A 416 -3.30 0.67 26.15
N GLU A 417 -2.17 0.80 26.87
CA GLU A 417 -1.29 -0.34 27.11
C GLU A 417 -1.98 -1.40 28.00
N SER A 418 -1.54 -2.64 27.83
CA SER A 418 -1.95 -3.72 28.72
C SER A 418 -1.18 -3.64 30.04
N PRO A 419 -1.82 -3.89 31.19
CA PRO A 419 -1.11 -4.10 32.45
C PRO A 419 -0.12 -5.27 32.42
N ASP A 420 -0.31 -6.23 31.52
CA ASP A 420 0.62 -7.31 31.24
C ASP A 420 1.58 -6.86 30.13
N ILE A 421 2.80 -6.51 30.52
CA ILE A 421 3.89 -6.06 29.61
C ILE A 421 4.30 -7.10 28.55
N GLY A 422 3.89 -8.35 28.73
CA GLY A 422 4.09 -9.44 27.78
C GLY A 422 2.90 -9.64 26.82
N ASN A 423 1.85 -8.83 26.93
CA ASN A 423 0.66 -8.95 26.11
C ASN A 423 0.83 -8.28 24.75
N PHE A 424 0.89 -9.07 23.70
CA PHE A 424 0.96 -8.58 22.32
C PHE A 424 -0.27 -7.76 21.88
N ARG A 425 -1.43 -7.94 22.52
CA ARG A 425 -2.70 -7.29 22.13
C ARG A 425 -2.93 -5.92 22.78
N GLY A 426 -2.08 -5.48 23.71
CA GLY A 426 -2.16 -4.15 24.31
C GLY A 426 -1.75 -3.05 23.33
N GLY A 427 -2.19 -1.83 23.59
CA GLY A 427 -1.70 -0.64 22.91
C GLY A 427 -0.21 -0.42 23.20
N ARG A 428 0.44 0.39 22.35
CA ARG A 428 1.89 0.64 22.39
C ARG A 428 2.18 2.12 22.48
N CYS A 429 1.47 2.79 23.39
CA CYS A 429 1.58 4.23 23.63
C CYS A 429 2.81 4.58 24.49
N TRP A 430 3.98 4.03 24.12
CA TRP A 430 5.20 4.14 24.92
C TRP A 430 5.61 5.59 25.19
N GLY A 431 5.76 5.92 26.49
CA GLY A 431 6.13 7.25 26.97
C GLY A 431 4.96 8.25 27.08
N VAL A 432 3.74 7.84 26.70
CA VAL A 432 2.50 8.59 26.85
C VAL A 432 1.36 7.72 27.42
N GLU A 433 1.74 6.74 28.22
CA GLU A 433 0.82 5.79 28.85
C GLU A 433 -0.11 6.51 29.84
N GLU A 434 0.44 7.44 30.61
CA GLU A 434 -0.28 8.18 31.63
C GLU A 434 -0.54 9.64 31.20
N GLY A 435 -1.68 10.18 31.60
CA GLY A 435 -2.02 11.59 31.39
C GLY A 435 -2.52 11.95 30.00
N TYR A 436 -2.71 10.98 29.10
CA TYR A 436 -3.23 11.18 27.75
C TYR A 436 -4.44 10.29 27.48
N THR A 437 -5.51 10.87 26.96
CA THR A 437 -6.61 10.13 26.32
C THR A 437 -6.19 9.64 24.94
N VAL A 438 -6.96 8.72 24.35
CA VAL A 438 -6.74 8.26 22.97
C VAL A 438 -6.73 9.42 21.98
N ALA A 439 -7.63 10.39 22.13
CA ALA A 439 -7.70 11.58 21.27
C ALA A 439 -6.46 12.48 21.42
N GLU A 440 -5.98 12.70 22.64
CA GLU A 440 -4.76 13.48 22.90
C GLU A 440 -3.51 12.79 22.34
N ARG A 441 -3.45 11.47 22.35
CA ARG A 441 -2.39 10.70 21.68
C ARG A 441 -2.44 10.90 20.17
N HIS A 442 -3.61 10.84 19.54
CA HIS A 442 -3.77 11.16 18.11
C HIS A 442 -3.32 12.59 17.82
N TYR A 443 -3.75 13.55 18.65
CA TYR A 443 -3.36 14.95 18.51
C TYR A 443 -1.84 15.14 18.58
N LYS A 444 -1.16 14.54 19.58
CA LYS A 444 0.31 14.61 19.71
C LYS A 444 1.02 14.04 18.46
N ILE A 445 0.55 12.91 17.93
CA ILE A 445 1.09 12.28 16.71
C ILE A 445 0.88 13.19 15.49
N ILE A 446 -0.32 13.77 15.31
CA ILE A 446 -0.60 14.71 14.22
C ILE A 446 0.33 15.91 14.30
N MET A 447 0.52 16.47 15.48
CA MET A 447 1.39 17.63 15.70
C MET A 447 2.88 17.29 15.58
N ALA A 448 3.27 16.04 15.76
CA ALA A 448 4.62 15.55 15.45
C ALA A 448 4.90 15.43 13.94
N GLY A 449 3.88 15.50 13.06
CA GLY A 449 4.06 15.48 11.61
C GLY A 449 3.68 14.17 10.91
N VAL A 450 3.01 13.25 11.60
CA VAL A 450 2.50 11.97 11.07
C VAL A 450 1.17 12.18 10.35
N ASP A 451 0.92 11.40 9.28
CA ASP A 451 -0.24 11.58 8.40
C ASP A 451 -1.30 10.49 8.57
N GLN A 452 -0.94 9.31 9.09
CA GLN A 452 -1.83 8.15 9.07
C GLN A 452 -1.65 7.25 10.30
N PHE A 453 -2.72 6.57 10.70
CA PHE A 453 -2.81 5.75 11.92
C PHE A 453 -3.07 4.28 11.61
N GLY A 454 -2.08 3.44 11.82
CA GLY A 454 -2.16 1.99 11.62
C GLY A 454 -3.02 1.29 12.68
N GLY A 455 -3.86 0.35 12.22
CA GLY A 455 -4.71 -0.47 13.09
C GLY A 455 -5.99 0.19 13.60
N ASN A 456 -6.34 1.37 13.09
CA ASN A 456 -7.48 2.14 13.53
C ASN A 456 -8.62 2.11 12.51
N ASN A 457 -9.81 1.71 12.93
CA ASN A 457 -11.00 1.62 12.08
C ASN A 457 -12.02 2.75 12.32
N VAL A 458 -11.85 3.56 13.37
CA VAL A 458 -12.85 4.53 13.85
C VAL A 458 -12.31 5.94 13.78
N ALA A 459 -13.02 6.85 13.08
CA ALA A 459 -12.61 8.23 12.86
C ALA A 459 -12.79 9.14 14.10
N GLY A 460 -13.63 8.74 15.06
CA GLY A 460 -13.98 9.56 16.22
C GLY A 460 -12.80 10.18 16.95
N PRO A 461 -11.78 9.41 17.38
CA PRO A 461 -10.61 9.96 18.09
C PRO A 461 -9.80 10.98 17.27
N ILE A 462 -9.74 10.81 15.92
CA ILE A 462 -9.04 11.78 15.04
C ILE A 462 -9.86 13.07 14.93
N ILE A 463 -11.19 12.98 14.87
CA ILE A 463 -12.09 14.15 14.86
C ILE A 463 -11.98 14.91 16.20
N GLU A 464 -11.88 14.20 17.32
CA GLU A 464 -11.63 14.81 18.63
C GLU A 464 -10.26 15.48 18.67
N ALA A 465 -9.22 14.85 18.11
CA ALA A 465 -7.89 15.44 17.96
C ALA A 465 -7.92 16.72 17.11
N TYR A 466 -8.71 16.76 16.04
CA TYR A 466 -8.96 17.99 15.27
C TYR A 466 -9.53 19.10 16.16
N ASN A 467 -10.55 18.80 16.99
CA ASN A 467 -11.16 19.78 17.87
C ASN A 467 -10.17 20.31 18.92
N LEU A 468 -9.30 19.45 19.48
CA LEU A 468 -8.19 19.87 20.35
C LEU A 468 -7.24 20.83 19.62
N GLY A 469 -6.97 20.58 18.36
CA GLY A 469 -6.17 21.47 17.53
C GLY A 469 -6.83 22.83 17.29
N VAL A 470 -8.15 22.86 17.10
CA VAL A 470 -8.91 24.12 16.98
C VAL A 470 -8.80 24.94 18.26
N GLU A 471 -8.94 24.28 19.43
CA GLU A 471 -8.80 24.95 20.73
C GLU A 471 -7.40 25.50 20.97
N GLY A 472 -6.36 24.75 20.56
CA GLY A 472 -4.97 25.12 20.80
C GLY A 472 -4.39 26.13 19.80
N HIS A 473 -4.78 26.08 18.53
CA HIS A 473 -4.13 26.80 17.42
C HIS A 473 -5.10 27.52 16.48
N GLY A 474 -6.41 27.30 16.62
CA GLY A 474 -7.45 27.83 15.74
C GLY A 474 -7.74 26.98 14.51
N GLU A 475 -8.94 27.17 13.95
CA GLU A 475 -9.53 26.36 12.87
C GLU A 475 -8.63 26.33 11.60
N THR A 476 -8.12 27.49 11.17
CA THR A 476 -7.30 27.60 9.95
C THR A 476 -6.05 26.74 10.03
N PHE A 477 -5.31 26.82 11.14
CA PHE A 477 -4.06 26.08 11.32
C PHE A 477 -4.30 24.56 11.29
N ILE A 478 -5.28 24.08 12.06
CA ILE A 478 -5.50 22.64 12.11
C ILE A 478 -6.10 22.09 10.80
N ARG A 479 -6.94 22.90 10.13
CA ARG A 479 -7.46 22.55 8.81
C ARG A 479 -6.33 22.38 7.80
N GLU A 480 -5.40 23.32 7.72
CA GLU A 480 -4.22 23.25 6.85
C GLU A 480 -3.36 22.00 7.16
N ARG A 481 -3.17 21.69 8.47
CA ARG A 481 -2.42 20.50 8.89
C ARG A 481 -3.10 19.20 8.43
N PHE A 482 -4.43 19.12 8.51
CA PHE A 482 -5.20 17.97 8.03
C PHE A 482 -5.16 17.86 6.51
N GLU A 483 -5.30 18.98 5.79
CA GLU A 483 -5.19 19.00 4.32
C GLU A 483 -3.81 18.56 3.84
N GLN A 484 -2.74 18.92 4.53
CA GLN A 484 -1.38 18.44 4.21
C GLN A 484 -1.31 16.91 4.27
N SER A 485 -1.88 16.28 5.30
CA SER A 485 -1.95 14.82 5.40
C SER A 485 -2.81 14.23 4.29
N ALA A 486 -3.98 14.83 4.01
CA ALA A 486 -4.86 14.39 2.94
C ALA A 486 -4.16 14.43 1.57
N VAL A 487 -3.44 15.51 1.24
CA VAL A 487 -2.69 15.62 -0.02
C VAL A 487 -1.67 14.51 -0.16
N ARG A 488 -0.87 14.22 0.88
CA ARG A 488 0.13 13.12 0.85
C ARG A 488 -0.53 11.76 0.62
N LEU A 489 -1.59 11.46 1.33
CA LEU A 489 -2.33 10.21 1.21
C LEU A 489 -3.00 10.06 -0.17
N LEU A 490 -3.61 11.12 -0.68
CA LEU A 490 -4.26 11.13 -2.00
C LEU A 490 -3.25 10.98 -3.14
N LYS A 491 -2.06 11.59 -3.04
CA LYS A 491 -0.98 11.40 -4.03
C LYS A 491 -0.69 9.91 -4.25
N ASN A 492 -0.63 9.10 -3.19
CA ASN A 492 -0.38 7.67 -3.29
C ASN A 492 -1.51 6.90 -3.98
N ILE A 493 -2.74 7.39 -3.91
CA ILE A 493 -3.90 6.81 -4.62
C ILE A 493 -3.89 7.21 -6.10
N PHE A 494 -3.57 8.48 -6.41
CA PHE A 494 -3.47 8.98 -7.79
C PHE A 494 -2.30 8.37 -8.55
N ARG A 495 -1.11 8.29 -7.93
CA ARG A 495 0.13 7.79 -8.54
C ARG A 495 0.02 6.37 -9.09
N VAL A 496 -0.83 5.55 -8.51
CA VAL A 496 -1.05 4.16 -8.90
C VAL A 496 -2.31 3.96 -9.78
N GLY A 497 -2.96 5.06 -10.22
CA GLY A 497 -4.06 5.04 -11.17
C GLY A 497 -5.39 4.51 -10.64
N LEU A 498 -5.61 4.51 -9.32
CA LEU A 498 -6.85 3.99 -8.73
C LEU A 498 -8.08 4.85 -9.05
N PHE A 499 -7.90 6.16 -9.23
CA PHE A 499 -8.99 7.05 -9.63
C PHE A 499 -9.45 6.77 -11.06
N GLU A 500 -8.55 6.36 -11.94
CA GLU A 500 -8.88 5.99 -13.30
C GLU A 500 -9.57 4.64 -13.33
N ASN A 501 -8.91 3.57 -12.87
CA ASN A 501 -9.49 2.24 -12.89
C ASN A 501 -9.08 1.38 -11.67
N PRO A 502 -9.93 1.28 -10.63
CA PRO A 502 -9.67 0.44 -9.47
C PRO A 502 -10.17 -1.01 -9.63
N TYR A 503 -10.82 -1.35 -10.75
CA TYR A 503 -11.50 -2.64 -10.96
C TYR A 503 -10.59 -3.68 -11.60
N LEU A 504 -10.81 -4.93 -11.25
CA LEU A 504 -10.05 -6.09 -11.70
C LEU A 504 -10.92 -7.09 -12.46
N VAL A 505 -10.30 -7.86 -13.34
CA VAL A 505 -10.89 -9.03 -13.99
C VAL A 505 -10.44 -10.27 -13.23
N ALA A 506 -11.33 -10.92 -12.50
CA ALA A 506 -10.99 -12.02 -11.59
C ALA A 506 -10.33 -13.21 -12.30
N GLU A 507 -10.72 -13.47 -13.53
CA GLU A 507 -10.16 -14.54 -14.36
C GLU A 507 -8.69 -14.24 -14.77
N GLU A 508 -8.34 -12.98 -15.01
CA GLU A 508 -6.96 -12.53 -15.29
C GLU A 508 -6.09 -12.57 -14.04
N THR A 509 -6.65 -12.22 -12.88
CA THR A 509 -5.99 -12.36 -11.58
C THR A 509 -5.48 -13.77 -11.35
N ALA A 510 -6.32 -14.78 -11.57
CA ALA A 510 -5.96 -16.18 -11.40
C ALA A 510 -4.88 -16.66 -12.37
N LEU A 511 -4.73 -16.02 -13.53
CA LEU A 511 -3.68 -16.33 -14.51
C LEU A 511 -2.34 -15.63 -14.19
N THR A 512 -2.39 -14.52 -13.47
CA THR A 512 -1.21 -13.71 -13.12
C THR A 512 -0.54 -14.23 -11.87
N VAL A 513 -1.32 -14.46 -10.80
CA VAL A 513 -0.80 -14.88 -9.49
C VAL A 513 -0.22 -16.28 -9.59
N GLY A 514 1.06 -16.43 -9.20
CA GLY A 514 1.76 -17.72 -9.19
C GLY A 514 2.06 -18.29 -10.57
N LYS A 515 2.05 -17.49 -11.63
CA LYS A 515 2.36 -18.01 -12.96
C LYS A 515 3.75 -18.66 -13.03
N ALA A 516 3.91 -19.64 -13.90
CA ALA A 516 5.07 -20.54 -13.91
C ALA A 516 6.42 -19.79 -14.01
N GLU A 517 6.48 -18.69 -14.74
CA GLU A 517 7.69 -17.88 -14.86
C GLU A 517 8.08 -17.18 -13.55
N TYR A 518 7.09 -16.72 -12.76
CA TYR A 518 7.31 -16.10 -11.46
C TYR A 518 7.76 -17.12 -10.41
N MET A 519 7.13 -18.30 -10.41
CA MET A 519 7.55 -19.43 -9.58
C MET A 519 8.98 -19.86 -9.90
N LYS A 520 9.37 -19.86 -11.19
CA LYS A 520 10.73 -20.20 -11.65
C LYS A 520 11.74 -19.14 -11.17
N ALA A 521 11.44 -17.86 -11.32
CA ALA A 521 12.31 -16.78 -10.86
C ALA A 521 12.56 -16.86 -9.34
N GLY A 522 11.50 -17.08 -8.56
CA GLY A 522 11.61 -17.29 -7.12
C GLY A 522 12.45 -18.51 -6.76
N TYR A 523 12.31 -19.62 -7.48
CA TYR A 523 13.14 -20.82 -7.29
C TYR A 523 14.61 -20.54 -7.58
N GLU A 524 14.93 -19.83 -8.66
CA GLU A 524 16.31 -19.44 -9.01
C GLU A 524 16.93 -18.51 -7.96
N ALA A 525 16.14 -17.57 -7.42
CA ALA A 525 16.56 -16.72 -6.31
C ALA A 525 16.83 -17.54 -5.03
N GLN A 526 16.00 -18.55 -4.72
CA GLN A 526 16.23 -19.45 -3.60
C GLN A 526 17.52 -20.25 -3.75
N LEU A 527 17.85 -20.73 -4.95
CA LEU A 527 19.13 -21.40 -5.22
C LEU A 527 20.33 -20.46 -4.98
N LYS A 528 20.24 -19.20 -5.43
CA LYS A 528 21.30 -18.18 -5.21
C LYS A 528 21.46 -17.82 -3.74
N SER A 529 20.40 -17.91 -2.92
CA SER A 529 20.42 -17.56 -1.50
C SER A 529 21.12 -18.60 -0.61
N ILE A 530 21.46 -19.78 -1.15
CA ILE A 530 22.10 -20.86 -0.39
C ILE A 530 23.59 -20.57 -0.25
N VAL A 531 24.03 -20.31 0.98
CA VAL A 531 25.42 -19.99 1.30
C VAL A 531 26.09 -21.20 1.99
N MET A 532 27.20 -21.67 1.43
CA MET A 532 28.01 -22.72 2.01
C MET A 532 29.06 -22.14 2.96
N LEU A 533 28.76 -22.10 4.26
CA LEU A 533 29.64 -21.53 5.28
C LEU A 533 30.88 -22.38 5.57
N LYS A 534 30.81 -23.69 5.33
CA LYS A 534 31.87 -24.62 5.67
C LYS A 534 31.77 -25.92 4.87
N ASN A 535 32.87 -26.34 4.25
CA ASN A 535 33.01 -27.64 3.59
C ASN A 535 34.37 -28.28 3.94
N LYS A 536 34.53 -28.75 5.21
CA LYS A 536 35.76 -29.43 5.64
C LYS A 536 35.89 -30.79 4.95
N ALA A 537 37.11 -31.11 4.54
CA ALA A 537 37.46 -32.35 3.83
C ALA A 537 36.67 -32.59 2.55
N ASN A 538 36.12 -31.55 1.90
CA ASN A 538 35.33 -31.65 0.65
C ASN A 538 34.19 -32.70 0.74
N VAL A 539 33.45 -32.69 1.83
CA VAL A 539 32.30 -33.59 2.03
C VAL A 539 31.21 -33.34 0.99
N LEU A 540 31.10 -32.09 0.52
CA LEU A 540 30.17 -31.71 -0.56
C LEU A 540 30.94 -31.51 -1.89
N PRO A 541 30.36 -31.91 -3.04
CA PRO A 541 29.09 -32.62 -3.20
C PRO A 541 29.17 -34.06 -2.69
N VAL A 542 28.07 -34.56 -2.14
CA VAL A 542 27.95 -35.96 -1.71
C VAL A 542 27.71 -36.88 -2.91
N GLU A 543 28.19 -38.14 -2.82
CA GLU A 543 27.88 -39.17 -3.79
C GLU A 543 26.40 -39.57 -3.71
N LYS A 544 25.82 -40.06 -4.83
CA LYS A 544 24.37 -40.30 -4.92
C LYS A 544 23.88 -41.45 -4.01
N ASP A 545 24.72 -42.42 -3.70
CA ASP A 545 24.34 -43.63 -3.01
C ASP A 545 24.66 -43.57 -1.51
N ILE A 546 24.31 -42.48 -0.85
CA ILE A 546 24.50 -42.31 0.60
C ILE A 546 23.17 -42.45 1.34
N THR A 547 23.27 -42.96 2.57
CA THR A 547 22.14 -42.94 3.50
C THR A 547 22.07 -41.59 4.20
N VAL A 548 20.94 -40.91 4.04
CA VAL A 548 20.66 -39.63 4.69
C VAL A 548 19.83 -39.82 5.91
N TYR A 549 20.33 -39.40 7.07
CA TYR A 549 19.55 -39.37 8.32
C TYR A 549 18.95 -37.99 8.54
N ILE A 550 17.62 -37.90 8.59
CA ILE A 550 16.87 -36.68 8.85
C ILE A 550 16.11 -36.84 10.17
N PRO A 551 16.57 -36.17 11.25
CA PRO A 551 15.84 -36.22 12.51
C PRO A 551 14.55 -35.44 12.45
N LYS A 552 13.52 -35.88 13.15
CA LYS A 552 12.33 -35.07 13.38
C LYS A 552 12.67 -33.91 14.30
N ARG A 553 12.18 -32.73 13.95
CA ARG A 553 12.22 -31.56 14.82
C ARG A 553 11.09 -31.66 15.85
N TYR A 554 11.45 -31.51 17.09
CA TYR A 554 10.49 -31.36 18.18
C TYR A 554 10.17 -29.85 18.35
N THR A 555 8.87 -29.54 18.32
CA THR A 555 8.36 -28.20 18.66
C THR A 555 7.42 -28.39 19.85
N PRO A 556 7.73 -27.84 21.03
CA PRO A 556 6.88 -27.98 22.21
C PRO A 556 5.53 -27.29 21.99
N ALA A 557 4.52 -27.72 22.75
CA ALA A 557 3.26 -27.01 22.82
C ALA A 557 3.50 -25.55 23.25
N GLY A 558 2.81 -24.61 22.62
CA GLY A 558 2.99 -23.20 22.83
C GLY A 558 1.76 -22.39 22.46
N ARG A 559 1.98 -21.12 22.18
CA ARG A 559 0.96 -20.23 21.61
C ARG A 559 1.54 -19.50 20.41
N ASP A 560 0.67 -19.22 19.43
CA ASP A 560 1.02 -18.32 18.32
C ASP A 560 0.98 -16.84 18.78
N TRP A 561 1.35 -15.94 17.90
CA TRP A 561 1.32 -14.49 18.12
C TRP A 561 -0.07 -13.97 18.57
N PHE A 562 -1.13 -14.65 18.17
CA PHE A 562 -2.51 -14.32 18.51
C PHE A 562 -3.00 -14.97 19.80
N GLY A 563 -2.12 -15.73 20.52
CA GLY A 563 -2.44 -16.41 21.75
C GLY A 563 -3.20 -17.73 21.56
N ASN A 564 -3.35 -18.23 20.33
CA ASN A 564 -3.98 -19.52 20.06
C ASN A 564 -3.04 -20.65 20.49
N ALA A 565 -3.60 -21.70 21.10
CA ALA A 565 -2.82 -22.86 21.49
C ALA A 565 -2.26 -23.61 20.28
N LEU A 566 -0.95 -23.79 20.26
CA LEU A 566 -0.25 -24.64 19.30
C LEU A 566 0.06 -25.98 19.97
N PRO A 567 -0.36 -27.11 19.38
CA PRO A 567 -0.02 -28.42 19.93
C PRO A 567 1.48 -28.72 19.76
N GLU A 568 1.99 -29.60 20.60
CA GLU A 568 3.32 -30.17 20.40
C GLU A 568 3.39 -30.89 19.04
N ARG A 569 4.54 -30.77 18.34
CA ARG A 569 4.73 -31.35 17.02
C ARG A 569 6.07 -32.05 16.91
N HIS A 570 6.08 -33.16 16.18
CA HIS A 570 7.27 -33.91 15.78
C HIS A 570 7.27 -34.04 14.25
N GLU A 571 7.84 -33.08 13.57
CA GLU A 571 7.77 -32.96 12.11
C GLU A 571 9.18 -33.04 11.50
N TYR A 572 9.27 -33.55 10.28
CA TYR A 572 10.53 -33.46 9.55
C TYR A 572 10.76 -31.99 9.10
N PRO A 573 11.98 -31.48 9.26
CA PRO A 573 12.29 -30.09 8.86
C PRO A 573 12.32 -29.87 7.34
N VAL A 574 12.20 -30.96 6.57
CA VAL A 574 12.23 -30.96 5.11
C VAL A 574 11.13 -31.89 4.56
N ASN A 575 10.68 -31.63 3.35
CA ASN A 575 9.75 -32.51 2.66
C ASN A 575 10.46 -33.80 2.23
N LEU A 576 10.09 -34.93 2.84
CA LEU A 576 10.71 -36.22 2.57
C LEU A 576 10.55 -36.72 1.11
N GLU A 577 9.42 -36.39 0.47
CA GLU A 577 9.20 -36.75 -0.94
C GLU A 577 10.14 -35.98 -1.87
N THR A 578 10.48 -34.77 -1.51
CA THR A 578 11.51 -34.00 -2.23
C THR A 578 12.90 -34.62 -2.00
N VAL A 579 13.23 -34.98 -0.75
CA VAL A 579 14.53 -35.62 -0.44
C VAL A 579 14.71 -36.93 -1.21
N LYS A 580 13.67 -37.77 -1.28
CA LYS A 580 13.67 -39.05 -2.02
C LYS A 580 13.89 -38.92 -3.52
N LYS A 581 13.72 -37.72 -4.11
CA LYS A 581 14.06 -37.49 -5.52
C LYS A 581 15.56 -37.43 -5.77
N TYR A 582 16.34 -37.10 -4.74
CA TYR A 582 17.79 -36.87 -4.84
C TYR A 582 18.60 -37.96 -4.14
N PHE A 583 18.02 -38.66 -3.15
CA PHE A 583 18.68 -39.70 -2.38
C PHE A 583 17.84 -40.97 -2.41
N GLN A 584 18.51 -42.12 -2.49
CA GLN A 584 17.88 -43.44 -2.47
C GLN A 584 17.66 -43.94 -1.03
#